data_d026b10a0f9eb42e2667f1cdd05ad6e2
#
_entry.id   d026b10a0f9eb42e2667f1cdd05ad6e2
#
_cell.length_a   1.000
_cell.length_b   1.000
_cell.length_c   1.000
_cell.angle_alpha   90.00
_cell.angle_beta   90.00
_cell.angle_gamma   90.00
#
_symmetry.space_group_name_H-M   'P 1'
#
loop_
_entity.id
_entity.type
_entity.pdbx_description
1 polymer ?
#
loop_
_entity_poly.entity_id
_entity_poly.type
_entity_poly.pdbx_seq_one_letter_code
_entity_poly.pdbx_strand_id
1 'polypeptide(L)'
;MKRLNWKCIRSNISEARLALQDLEMIIARSGTIMELSHPPQRSLEQLEVSLRHAYHHLNFAWNIRFIKTAKYRNLPDSDFKKWGKYPPGFDCLNPAAALE
;
A
#
# COMPACT_ATOMS: atom_id res chain seq x y z
N MET A 1 9.46 16.11 -22.13
CA MET A 1 8.38 15.20 -21.64
C MET A 1 8.93 14.31 -20.55
N LYS A 2 8.26 14.25 -19.41
CA LYS A 2 8.67 13.38 -18.31
C LYS A 2 8.31 11.92 -18.63
N ARG A 3 9.23 11.02 -18.36
CA ARG A 3 9.00 9.59 -18.53
C ARG A 3 8.50 8.97 -17.23
N LEU A 4 7.53 8.07 -17.34
CA LEU A 4 7.09 7.29 -16.21
C LEU A 4 8.20 6.31 -15.80
N ASN A 5 8.46 6.23 -14.52
CA ASN A 5 9.45 5.28 -13.98
C ASN A 5 8.76 3.95 -13.70
N TRP A 6 8.52 3.18 -14.75
CA TRP A 6 7.85 1.89 -14.67
C TRP A 6 8.55 0.90 -13.76
N LYS A 7 9.88 0.96 -13.71
CA LYS A 7 10.66 0.07 -12.83
C LYS A 7 10.33 0.29 -11.36
N CYS A 8 10.33 1.53 -10.92
CA CYS A 8 9.99 1.86 -9.53
C CYS A 8 8.51 1.69 -9.24
N ILE A 9 7.64 2.04 -10.19
CA ILE A 9 6.20 1.80 -10.08
C ILE A 9 5.95 0.30 -9.88
N ARG A 10 6.52 -0.55 -10.74
CA ARG A 10 6.34 -1.99 -10.66
C ARG A 10 6.86 -2.56 -9.35
N SER A 11 8.01 -2.09 -8.88
CA SER A 11 8.59 -2.52 -7.61
C SER A 11 7.63 -2.27 -6.46
N ASN A 12 7.03 -1.08 -6.41
CA ASN A 12 6.06 -0.75 -5.36
C ASN A 12 4.76 -1.53 -5.49
N ILE A 13 4.28 -1.77 -6.70
CA ILE A 13 3.11 -2.63 -6.93
C ILE A 13 3.39 -4.05 -6.43
N SER A 14 4.58 -4.60 -6.72
CA SER A 14 4.96 -5.94 -6.27
C SER A 14 5.01 -6.03 -4.75
N GLU A 15 5.55 -5.00 -4.08
CA GLU A 15 5.58 -4.97 -2.61
C GLU A 15 4.18 -4.90 -2.01
N ALA A 16 3.29 -4.10 -2.59
CA ALA A 16 1.90 -4.04 -2.15
C ALA A 16 1.22 -5.39 -2.33
N ARG A 17 1.44 -6.03 -3.47
CA ARG A 17 0.87 -7.36 -3.75
C ARG A 17 1.33 -8.39 -2.73
N LEU A 18 2.62 -8.43 -2.43
CA LEU A 18 3.18 -9.38 -1.48
C LEU A 18 2.59 -9.17 -0.08
N ALA A 19 2.44 -7.93 0.35
CA ALA A 19 1.82 -7.62 1.64
C ALA A 19 0.38 -8.13 1.71
N LEU A 20 -0.38 -7.96 0.64
CA LEU A 20 -1.76 -8.44 0.56
C LEU A 20 -1.84 -9.96 0.48
N GLN A 21 -0.93 -10.61 -0.25
CA GLN A 21 -0.86 -12.07 -0.31
C GLN A 21 -0.56 -12.67 1.05
N ASP A 22 0.38 -12.08 1.80
CA ASP A 22 0.68 -12.54 3.16
C ASP A 22 -0.55 -12.45 4.05
N LEU A 23 -1.30 -11.36 3.93
CA LEU A 23 -2.54 -11.19 4.69
C LEU A 23 -3.58 -12.23 4.31
N GLU A 24 -3.76 -12.50 3.02
CA GLU A 24 -4.68 -13.54 2.54
C GLU A 24 -4.30 -14.93 3.08
N MET A 25 -3.01 -15.24 3.15
CA MET A 25 -2.53 -16.51 3.70
C MET A 25 -2.81 -16.61 5.20
N ILE A 26 -2.64 -15.52 5.93
CA ILE A 26 -2.96 -15.47 7.37
C ILE A 26 -4.45 -15.73 7.58
N ILE A 27 -5.29 -15.10 6.79
CA ILE A 27 -6.75 -15.28 6.83
C ILE A 27 -7.12 -16.75 6.54
N ALA A 28 -6.51 -17.33 5.50
CA ALA A 28 -6.79 -18.71 5.10
C ALA A 28 -6.40 -19.72 6.19
N ARG A 29 -5.27 -19.48 6.88
CA ARG A 29 -4.80 -20.36 7.96
C ARG A 29 -5.59 -20.18 9.24
N SER A 30 -6.21 -19.03 9.42
CA SER A 30 -6.89 -18.63 10.64
C SER A 30 -8.39 -18.50 10.42
N GLY A 31 -8.98 -19.40 9.61
CA GLY A 31 -10.38 -19.33 9.21
C GLY A 31 -11.34 -19.11 10.37
N THR A 32 -11.06 -19.71 11.53
CA THR A 32 -11.88 -19.56 12.73
C THR A 32 -11.77 -18.14 13.32
N ILE A 33 -10.66 -17.46 13.13
CA ILE A 33 -10.45 -16.09 13.64
C ILE A 33 -11.41 -15.12 12.94
N MET A 34 -11.69 -15.35 11.67
CA MET A 34 -12.60 -14.51 10.90
C MET A 34 -14.03 -14.52 11.42
N GLU A 35 -14.40 -15.58 12.14
CA GLU A 35 -15.73 -15.75 12.70
C GLU A 35 -15.87 -15.17 14.10
N LEU A 36 -14.75 -14.78 14.71
CA LEU A 36 -14.76 -14.26 16.08
C LEU A 36 -15.23 -12.81 16.11
N SER A 37 -16.17 -12.52 17.00
CA SER A 37 -16.63 -11.15 17.26
C SER A 37 -15.51 -10.29 17.85
N HIS A 38 -14.59 -10.90 18.58
CA HIS A 38 -13.47 -10.23 19.24
C HIS A 38 -12.18 -10.96 18.88
N PRO A 39 -11.59 -10.67 17.72
CA PRO A 39 -10.35 -11.35 17.31
C PRO A 39 -9.22 -11.00 18.28
N PRO A 40 -8.22 -11.91 18.41
CA PRO A 40 -7.04 -11.64 19.22
C PRO A 40 -6.34 -10.36 18.80
N GLN A 41 -5.78 -9.63 19.74
CA GLN A 41 -5.05 -8.38 19.49
C GLN A 41 -3.96 -8.57 18.42
N ARG A 42 -3.26 -9.69 18.46
CA ARG A 42 -2.21 -10.02 17.49
C ARG A 42 -2.74 -10.06 16.05
N SER A 43 -3.95 -10.55 15.85
CA SER A 43 -4.59 -10.61 14.52
C SER A 43 -4.93 -9.20 14.01
N LEU A 44 -5.42 -8.33 14.91
CA LEU A 44 -5.70 -6.94 14.58
C LEU A 44 -4.43 -6.18 14.22
N GLU A 45 -3.35 -6.40 14.96
CA GLU A 45 -2.06 -5.77 14.68
C GLU A 45 -1.52 -6.22 13.34
N GLN A 46 -1.60 -7.51 13.02
CA GLN A 46 -1.15 -8.03 11.74
C GLN A 46 -1.95 -7.44 10.58
N LEU A 47 -3.26 -7.35 10.74
CA LEU A 47 -4.13 -6.71 9.75
C LEU A 47 -3.72 -5.27 9.50
N GLU A 48 -3.53 -4.50 10.58
CA GLU A 48 -3.11 -3.10 10.48
C GLU A 48 -1.79 -2.95 9.76
N VAL A 49 -0.77 -3.71 10.17
CA VAL A 49 0.58 -3.64 9.59
C VAL A 49 0.54 -3.98 8.09
N SER A 50 -0.15 -5.06 7.72
CA SER A 50 -0.23 -5.49 6.32
C SER A 50 -0.95 -4.48 5.43
N LEU A 51 -2.06 -3.92 5.91
CA LEU A 51 -2.81 -2.92 5.15
C LEU A 51 -2.03 -1.61 5.01
N ARG A 52 -1.36 -1.18 6.08
CA ARG A 52 -0.53 0.03 6.04
C ARG A 52 0.64 -0.14 5.09
N HIS A 53 1.27 -1.31 5.09
CA HIS A 53 2.38 -1.61 4.18
C HIS A 53 1.92 -1.55 2.72
N ALA A 54 0.81 -2.20 2.39
CA ALA A 54 0.26 -2.15 1.04
C ALA A 54 -0.12 -0.71 0.63
N TYR A 55 -0.78 0.01 1.53
CA TYR A 55 -1.19 1.40 1.31
C TYR A 55 0.02 2.31 1.01
N HIS A 56 1.08 2.16 1.80
CA HIS A 56 2.32 2.91 1.63
C HIS A 56 2.90 2.71 0.21
N HIS A 57 3.01 1.46 -0.23
CA HIS A 57 3.59 1.17 -1.54
C HIS A 57 2.69 1.60 -2.70
N LEU A 58 1.38 1.52 -2.54
CA LEU A 58 0.46 2.01 -3.57
C LEU A 58 0.56 3.53 -3.73
N ASN A 59 0.67 4.26 -2.63
CA ASN A 59 0.87 5.71 -2.66
C ASN A 59 2.23 6.06 -3.28
N PHE A 60 3.28 5.31 -2.93
CA PHE A 60 4.59 5.48 -3.54
C PHE A 60 4.55 5.28 -5.04
N ALA A 61 3.88 4.22 -5.52
CA ALA A 61 3.80 3.94 -6.95
C ALA A 61 3.30 5.16 -7.73
N TRP A 62 2.30 5.85 -7.21
CA TRP A 62 1.78 7.05 -7.84
C TRP A 62 2.69 8.26 -7.64
N ASN A 63 3.11 8.52 -6.41
CA ASN A 63 3.86 9.73 -6.07
C ASN A 63 5.24 9.77 -6.71
N ILE A 64 5.87 8.62 -6.96
CA ILE A 64 7.22 8.55 -7.56
C ILE A 64 7.20 8.31 -9.06
N ARG A 65 6.05 8.35 -9.69
CA ARG A 65 5.90 7.93 -11.11
C ARG A 65 6.84 8.64 -12.09
N PHE A 66 7.28 9.85 -11.76
CA PHE A 66 8.22 10.60 -12.59
C PHE A 66 9.60 10.79 -11.95
N ILE A 67 9.86 10.11 -10.84
CA ILE A 67 11.13 10.23 -10.12
C ILE A 67 12.14 9.26 -10.71
N LYS A 68 13.37 9.74 -10.93
CA LYS A 68 14.46 8.90 -11.46
C LYS A 68 14.87 7.85 -10.42
N THR A 69 15.25 6.66 -10.89
CA THR A 69 15.66 5.55 -10.04
C THR A 69 16.77 5.92 -9.06
N ALA A 70 17.77 6.67 -9.51
CA ALA A 70 18.89 7.09 -8.64
C ALA A 70 18.39 7.95 -7.47
N LYS A 71 17.45 8.86 -7.71
CA LYS A 71 16.85 9.68 -6.67
C LYS A 71 15.99 8.84 -5.74
N TYR A 72 15.22 7.90 -6.28
CA TYR A 72 14.38 7.00 -5.48
C TYR A 72 15.19 6.18 -4.50
N ARG A 73 16.37 5.70 -4.90
CA ARG A 73 17.25 4.90 -4.03
C ARG A 73 17.83 5.69 -2.86
N ASN A 74 17.87 7.00 -2.97
CA ASN A 74 18.51 7.89 -1.99
C ASN A 74 17.52 8.93 -1.46
N LEU A 75 16.28 8.52 -1.18
CA LEU A 75 15.25 9.44 -0.71
C LEU A 75 15.55 9.99 0.67
N PRO A 76 15.47 11.32 0.86
CA PRO A 76 15.45 11.90 2.19
C PRO A 76 14.23 11.43 2.97
N ASP A 77 14.34 11.37 4.30
CA ASP A 77 13.24 10.96 5.18
C ASP A 77 11.97 11.77 4.97
N SER A 78 12.11 13.07 4.69
CA SER A 78 10.96 13.95 4.43
C SER A 78 10.19 13.53 3.20
N ASP A 79 10.89 13.16 2.11
CA ASP A 79 10.27 12.69 0.88
C ASP A 79 9.66 11.30 1.08
N PHE A 80 10.33 10.44 1.82
CA PHE A 80 9.82 9.12 2.15
C PHE A 80 8.46 9.22 2.86
N LYS A 81 8.37 10.07 3.87
CA LYS A 81 7.11 10.29 4.61
C LYS A 81 6.05 10.92 3.74
N LYS A 82 6.43 11.91 2.94
CA LYS A 82 5.50 12.65 2.06
C LYS A 82 4.89 11.74 1.00
N TRP A 83 5.71 10.93 0.35
CA TRP A 83 5.27 10.12 -0.79
C TRP A 83 4.56 8.82 -0.39
N GLY A 84 4.65 8.44 0.86
CA GLY A 84 3.88 7.34 1.42
C GLY A 84 2.44 7.71 1.78
N LYS A 85 2.08 8.99 1.65
CA LYS A 85 0.74 9.47 1.94
C LYS A 85 -0.13 9.51 0.69
N TYR A 86 -1.44 9.48 0.90
CA TYR A 86 -2.41 9.61 -0.18
C TYR A 86 -2.17 10.90 -0.97
N PRO A 87 -2.07 10.82 -2.31
CA PRO A 87 -1.73 11.98 -3.13
C PRO A 87 -2.80 13.08 -3.08
N PRO A 88 -2.40 14.34 -2.93
CA PRO A 88 -3.35 15.46 -3.00
C PRO A 88 -4.00 15.51 -4.38
N GLY A 89 -5.30 15.73 -4.42
CA GLY A 89 -6.03 15.87 -5.67
C GLY A 89 -6.26 14.57 -6.42
N PHE A 90 -5.93 13.43 -5.83
CA PHE A 90 -6.15 12.11 -6.43
C PHE A 90 -7.53 11.59 -6.03
N ASP A 91 -8.56 12.12 -6.67
CA ASP A 91 -9.96 11.75 -6.42
C ASP A 91 -10.32 10.50 -7.17
N CYS A 92 -9.96 9.35 -6.64
CA CYS A 92 -10.20 8.11 -7.36
C CYS A 92 -11.56 7.49 -7.07
N LEU A 93 -11.93 7.38 -5.82
CA LEU A 93 -13.17 6.71 -5.46
C LEU A 93 -13.95 7.50 -4.42
N ASN A 94 -15.13 7.93 -4.82
CA ASN A 94 -16.15 8.38 -3.89
C ASN A 94 -16.90 7.12 -3.46
N PRO A 95 -16.86 6.72 -2.17
CA PRO A 95 -17.56 5.51 -1.71
C PRO A 95 -19.05 5.51 -2.05
N ALA A 96 -19.70 6.66 -2.02
CA ALA A 96 -21.11 6.76 -2.38
C ALA A 96 -21.33 6.44 -3.86
N ALA A 97 -20.47 6.94 -4.74
CA ALA A 97 -20.55 6.65 -6.17
C ALA A 97 -20.25 5.17 -6.46
N ALA A 98 -19.36 4.55 -5.70
CA ALA A 98 -19.02 3.14 -5.89
C ALA A 98 -20.18 2.20 -5.53
N LEU A 99 -21.13 2.65 -4.71
CA LEU A 99 -22.28 1.86 -4.29
C LEU A 99 -23.51 2.05 -5.19
N GLU A 100 -23.44 2.99 -6.12
CA GLU A 100 -24.51 3.23 -7.09
C GLU A 100 -24.48 2.18 -8.24
#